data_1bfab046a57221a0d6978a1f15fbb257
#
_entry.id   1bfab046a57221a0d6978a1f15fbb257
#
_cell.length_a   1.000
_cell.length_b   1.000
_cell.length_c   1.000
_cell.angle_alpha   90.00
_cell.angle_beta   90.00
_cell.angle_gamma   90.00
#
_symmetry.space_group_name_H-M   'P 1'
#
loop_
_entity.id
_entity.type
_entity.pdbx_description
1 polymer ?
#
loop_
_entity_poly.entity_id
_entity_poly.type
_entity_poly.pdbx_seq_one_letter_code
_entity_poly.pdbx_strand_id
1 'polypeptide(L)'
;PYLFEQGKTDVSFINGAPAKWAFEEGTLGKPPVKGYSAMIGGLTNVSAVNFMTKAFMDKYNVQTVEEAIRQKLPIRIGCSPVGSMDNEVVQILLGYLGVTEDDIKSWGGDVVHGGGSDLSAMVKDGKLDFMLDHTSVNSSTMTEIAMTCDVHFNQWEEDTLDYFVNEKGFQRIIIPANSWKGQAEEIINAGTPDCLFVRDELDEDVVYWMTKSMCENRDYLVSVLASIEPFDPATCWEPEKVGGLALHPGAEKYFKEAGYMK
;
A
#
# COMPACT_ATOMS: atom_id res chain seq x y z
N PRO A 1 4.24 6.59 12.81
CA PRO A 1 4.31 6.11 14.21
C PRO A 1 5.11 7.01 15.14
N TYR A 2 6.29 7.54 14.73
CA TYR A 2 7.20 8.32 15.59
C TYR A 2 6.62 9.59 16.23
N LEU A 3 5.51 10.10 15.74
CA LEU A 3 4.82 11.23 16.37
C LEU A 3 4.09 10.82 17.66
N PHE A 4 3.70 9.55 17.78
CA PHE A 4 3.13 9.03 19.03
C PHE A 4 4.13 9.11 20.18
N GLU A 5 5.37 8.60 19.96
CA GLU A 5 6.43 8.65 20.94
C GLU A 5 6.78 10.09 21.39
N GLN A 6 6.66 11.05 20.47
CA GLN A 6 6.91 12.46 20.75
C GLN A 6 5.71 13.16 21.41
N GLY A 7 4.60 12.48 21.65
CA GLY A 7 3.37 13.07 22.17
C GLY A 7 2.74 14.15 21.25
N LYS A 8 3.07 14.08 19.93
CA LYS A 8 2.59 15.08 18.94
C LYS A 8 1.33 14.66 18.22
N THR A 9 0.88 13.44 18.40
CA THR A 9 -0.38 12.93 17.87
C THR A 9 -1.00 11.93 18.83
N ASP A 10 -2.30 11.96 18.95
CA ASP A 10 -3.10 11.01 19.69
C ASP A 10 -3.72 9.95 18.79
N VAL A 11 -3.98 10.31 17.52
CA VAL A 11 -4.55 9.44 16.49
C VAL A 11 -3.79 9.64 15.19
N SER A 12 -3.53 8.56 14.46
CA SER A 12 -2.86 8.63 13.16
C SER A 12 -3.44 7.61 12.19
N PHE A 13 -3.53 8.04 10.94
CA PHE A 13 -3.90 7.20 9.81
C PHE A 13 -2.61 6.65 9.20
N ILE A 14 -2.41 5.34 9.24
CA ILE A 14 -1.16 4.67 8.83
C ILE A 14 -1.52 3.33 8.17
N ASN A 15 -0.79 2.93 7.13
CA ASN A 15 -0.93 1.58 6.60
C ASN A 15 -0.48 0.53 7.63
N GLY A 16 -1.16 -0.61 7.67
CA GLY A 16 -0.95 -1.65 8.67
C GLY A 16 0.46 -2.21 8.69
N ALA A 17 1.03 -2.58 7.54
CA ALA A 17 2.38 -3.14 7.46
C ALA A 17 3.46 -2.15 7.92
N PRO A 18 3.53 -0.89 7.43
CA PRO A 18 4.47 0.10 7.97
C PRO A 18 4.31 0.39 9.46
N ALA A 19 3.10 0.34 9.99
CA ALA A 19 2.88 0.47 11.43
C ALA A 19 3.54 -0.69 12.19
N LYS A 20 3.35 -1.93 11.72
CA LYS A 20 3.99 -3.11 12.28
C LYS A 20 5.51 -3.02 12.24
N TRP A 21 6.10 -2.68 11.09
CA TRP A 21 7.56 -2.55 10.97
C TRP A 21 8.12 -1.51 11.94
N ALA A 22 7.49 -0.33 12.02
CA ALA A 22 7.91 0.70 12.95
C ALA A 22 7.80 0.23 14.41
N PHE A 23 6.82 -0.62 14.72
CA PHE A 23 6.63 -1.17 16.06
C PHE A 23 7.65 -2.27 16.39
N GLU A 24 7.96 -3.18 15.47
CA GLU A 24 8.78 -4.35 15.72
C GLU A 24 10.28 -4.09 15.48
N GLU A 25 10.62 -3.46 14.37
CA GLU A 25 12.00 -3.36 13.87
C GLU A 25 12.51 -1.90 13.77
N GLY A 26 11.61 -0.94 13.70
CA GLY A 26 11.92 0.43 13.33
C GLY A 26 11.92 0.63 11.82
N THR A 27 11.82 1.89 11.36
CA THR A 27 11.80 2.26 9.94
C THR A 27 12.60 3.52 9.70
N LEU A 28 13.04 3.74 8.46
CA LEU A 28 13.79 4.94 8.06
C LEU A 28 15.07 5.17 8.90
N GLY A 29 15.75 4.09 9.28
CA GLY A 29 16.96 4.15 10.12
C GLY A 29 16.71 4.54 11.56
N LYS A 30 15.46 4.57 12.02
CA LYS A 30 15.09 4.84 13.41
C LYS A 30 14.81 3.53 14.16
N PRO A 31 15.02 3.51 15.49
CA PRO A 31 14.72 2.34 16.31
C PRO A 31 13.21 2.04 16.37
N PRO A 32 12.83 0.83 16.82
CA PRO A 32 11.42 0.49 17.07
C PRO A 32 10.73 1.51 17.97
N VAL A 33 9.49 1.82 17.63
CA VAL A 33 8.62 2.73 18.39
C VAL A 33 7.44 1.96 18.98
N LYS A 34 7.17 2.19 20.23
CA LYS A 34 6.07 1.61 20.99
C LYS A 34 5.08 2.70 21.42
N GLY A 35 4.07 2.33 22.19
CA GLY A 35 3.12 3.29 22.79
C GLY A 35 1.97 3.66 21.84
N TYR A 36 1.64 2.81 20.90
CA TYR A 36 0.43 2.92 20.09
C TYR A 36 -0.20 1.56 19.78
N SER A 37 -1.49 1.55 19.65
CA SER A 37 -2.32 0.37 19.39
C SER A 37 -3.29 0.63 18.24
N ALA A 38 -3.81 -0.42 17.65
CA ALA A 38 -4.79 -0.30 16.59
C ALA A 38 -6.17 0.08 17.15
N MET A 39 -6.89 0.90 16.42
CA MET A 39 -8.29 1.21 16.70
C MET A 39 -9.21 0.57 15.66
N ILE A 40 -8.95 0.80 14.39
CA ILE A 40 -9.73 0.30 13.24
C ILE A 40 -8.78 0.03 12.09
N GLY A 41 -8.95 -1.10 11.41
CA GLY A 41 -8.21 -1.44 10.20
C GLY A 41 -9.12 -1.65 8.99
N GLY A 42 -8.52 -2.01 7.86
CA GLY A 42 -9.25 -2.32 6.65
C GLY A 42 -10.09 -1.17 6.10
N LEU A 43 -9.69 0.08 6.32
CA LEU A 43 -10.43 1.25 5.87
C LEU A 43 -10.45 1.39 4.36
N THR A 44 -9.41 0.94 3.67
CA THR A 44 -9.28 1.03 2.21
C THR A 44 -8.71 -0.26 1.65
N ASN A 45 -8.94 -0.51 0.34
CA ASN A 45 -8.26 -1.54 -0.44
C ASN A 45 -7.21 -0.86 -1.33
N VAL A 46 -6.08 -0.48 -0.73
CA VAL A 46 -4.93 0.04 -1.47
C VAL A 46 -3.93 -1.08 -1.72
N SER A 47 -3.35 -1.08 -2.92
CA SER A 47 -2.36 -2.07 -3.34
C SER A 47 -1.24 -1.42 -4.13
N ALA A 48 -0.15 -2.13 -4.31
CA ALA A 48 0.95 -1.74 -5.18
C ALA A 48 0.54 -1.89 -6.65
N VAL A 49 -0.36 -1.01 -7.10
CA VAL A 49 -0.78 -0.94 -8.50
C VAL A 49 0.43 -0.60 -9.35
N ASN A 50 0.68 -1.43 -10.35
CA ASN A 50 1.84 -1.23 -11.21
C ASN A 50 1.51 -1.56 -12.67
N PHE A 51 2.26 -0.98 -13.57
CA PHE A 51 2.16 -1.26 -14.99
C PHE A 51 3.54 -1.18 -15.67
N MET A 52 3.67 -1.87 -16.81
CA MET A 52 4.73 -1.64 -17.79
C MET A 52 4.16 -1.05 -19.09
N THR A 53 4.97 -0.25 -19.77
CA THR A 53 4.63 0.20 -21.13
C THR A 53 4.75 -0.98 -22.09
N LYS A 54 3.76 -1.14 -22.99
CA LYS A 54 3.80 -2.22 -23.99
C LYS A 54 5.01 -2.08 -24.93
N ALA A 55 5.44 -0.86 -25.20
CA ALA A 55 6.63 -0.60 -25.99
C ALA A 55 7.89 -1.24 -25.38
N PHE A 56 8.05 -1.21 -24.05
CA PHE A 56 9.15 -1.89 -23.37
C PHE A 56 8.98 -3.41 -23.42
N MET A 57 7.77 -3.88 -23.08
CA MET A 57 7.45 -5.33 -23.11
C MET A 57 7.73 -5.95 -24.46
N ASP A 58 7.25 -5.34 -25.54
CA ASP A 58 7.41 -5.81 -26.91
C ASP A 58 8.89 -5.76 -27.35
N LYS A 59 9.60 -4.69 -26.99
CA LYS A 59 11.02 -4.51 -27.37
C LYS A 59 11.90 -5.59 -26.78
N TYR A 60 11.66 -5.99 -25.54
CA TYR A 60 12.51 -6.94 -24.81
C TYR A 60 11.88 -8.33 -24.64
N ASN A 61 10.64 -8.51 -25.10
CA ASN A 61 9.87 -9.75 -24.99
C ASN A 61 9.77 -10.23 -23.54
N VAL A 62 9.34 -9.34 -22.64
CA VAL A 62 9.12 -9.61 -21.20
C VAL A 62 7.68 -9.34 -20.83
N GLN A 63 7.19 -10.02 -19.79
CA GLN A 63 5.81 -9.91 -19.33
C GLN A 63 5.70 -9.25 -17.94
N THR A 64 6.73 -9.37 -17.10
CA THR A 64 6.75 -8.86 -15.73
C THR A 64 7.96 -7.98 -15.47
N VAL A 65 7.87 -7.11 -14.47
CA VAL A 65 9.02 -6.30 -14.04
C VAL A 65 10.12 -7.17 -13.43
N GLU A 66 9.73 -8.22 -12.74
CA GLU A 66 10.66 -9.20 -12.16
C GLU A 66 11.50 -9.86 -13.26
N GLU A 67 10.86 -10.26 -14.36
CA GLU A 67 11.54 -10.83 -15.52
C GLU A 67 12.53 -9.81 -16.15
N ALA A 68 12.11 -8.55 -16.30
CA ALA A 68 12.97 -7.49 -16.82
C ALA A 68 14.22 -7.27 -15.94
N ILE A 69 14.03 -7.28 -14.61
CA ILE A 69 15.12 -7.11 -13.64
C ILE A 69 16.06 -8.32 -13.65
N ARG A 70 15.53 -9.55 -13.64
CA ARG A 70 16.37 -10.76 -13.70
C ARG A 70 17.21 -10.84 -14.99
N GLN A 71 16.68 -10.33 -16.10
CA GLN A 71 17.41 -10.22 -17.37
C GLN A 71 18.36 -9.03 -17.44
N LYS A 72 18.42 -8.20 -16.40
CA LYS A 72 19.25 -6.99 -16.32
C LYS A 72 18.98 -5.99 -17.45
N LEU A 73 17.72 -5.84 -17.80
CA LEU A 73 17.31 -4.91 -18.86
C LEU A 73 17.37 -3.45 -18.38
N PRO A 74 17.58 -2.48 -19.29
CA PRO A 74 17.69 -1.06 -18.95
C PRO A 74 16.32 -0.44 -18.67
N ILE A 75 15.60 -0.98 -17.67
CA ILE A 75 14.26 -0.52 -17.28
C ILE A 75 14.33 0.80 -16.51
N ARG A 76 13.42 1.72 -16.82
CA ARG A 76 13.27 3.02 -16.15
C ARG A 76 12.03 2.94 -15.26
N ILE A 77 12.25 2.91 -13.95
CA ILE A 77 11.23 2.71 -12.92
C ILE A 77 10.85 4.06 -12.33
N GLY A 78 9.56 4.37 -12.27
CA GLY A 78 9.01 5.53 -11.56
C GLY A 78 8.31 5.13 -10.27
N CYS A 79 8.61 5.82 -9.19
CA CYS A 79 7.91 5.69 -7.90
C CYS A 79 7.92 7.01 -7.14
N SER A 80 7.08 7.12 -6.11
CA SER A 80 6.98 8.31 -5.27
C SER A 80 8.30 8.58 -4.50
N PRO A 81 8.46 9.79 -3.89
CA PRO A 81 9.69 10.16 -3.19
C PRO A 81 10.12 9.17 -2.11
N VAL A 82 11.41 9.14 -1.83
CA VAL A 82 12.02 8.32 -0.77
C VAL A 82 11.29 8.53 0.56
N GLY A 83 10.93 7.41 1.21
CA GLY A 83 10.14 7.38 2.44
C GLY A 83 8.64 7.31 2.24
N SER A 84 8.15 7.30 0.99
CA SER A 84 6.77 6.94 0.66
C SER A 84 6.58 5.43 0.65
N MET A 85 5.32 4.99 0.70
CA MET A 85 4.98 3.56 0.59
C MET A 85 5.36 2.99 -0.78
N ASP A 86 5.21 3.75 -1.85
CA ASP A 86 5.59 3.33 -3.20
C ASP A 86 7.08 3.05 -3.28
N ASN A 87 7.90 3.95 -2.70
CA ASN A 87 9.34 3.75 -2.63
C ASN A 87 9.68 2.48 -1.83
N GLU A 88 9.05 2.28 -0.67
CA GLU A 88 9.30 1.08 0.14
C GLU A 88 8.95 -0.21 -0.62
N VAL A 89 7.84 -0.23 -1.36
CA VAL A 89 7.47 -1.38 -2.19
C VAL A 89 8.53 -1.66 -3.27
N VAL A 90 9.02 -0.62 -3.94
CA VAL A 90 10.10 -0.77 -4.94
C VAL A 90 11.38 -1.29 -4.27
N GLN A 91 11.78 -0.75 -3.10
CA GLN A 91 12.97 -1.24 -2.38
C GLN A 91 12.82 -2.69 -1.91
N ILE A 92 11.63 -3.08 -1.44
CA ILE A 92 11.34 -4.46 -1.06
C ILE A 92 11.44 -5.40 -2.28
N LEU A 93 10.88 -5.00 -3.43
CA LEU A 93 10.97 -5.76 -4.68
C LEU A 93 12.43 -5.93 -5.13
N LEU A 94 13.18 -4.82 -5.20
CA LEU A 94 14.59 -4.86 -5.60
C LEU A 94 15.41 -5.73 -4.64
N GLY A 95 15.21 -5.57 -3.32
CA GLY A 95 15.88 -6.38 -2.31
C GLY A 95 15.56 -7.86 -2.40
N TYR A 96 14.29 -8.23 -2.68
CA TYR A 96 13.87 -9.61 -2.94
C TYR A 96 14.60 -10.21 -4.15
N LEU A 97 14.74 -9.44 -5.22
CA LEU A 97 15.44 -9.86 -6.44
C LEU A 97 16.98 -9.78 -6.32
N GLY A 98 17.52 -9.33 -5.16
CA GLY A 98 18.95 -9.20 -4.92
C GLY A 98 19.61 -8.08 -5.73
N VAL A 99 18.88 -6.99 -6.02
CA VAL A 99 19.27 -5.90 -6.90
C VAL A 99 19.14 -4.56 -6.16
N THR A 100 19.98 -3.60 -6.50
CA THR A 100 19.94 -2.22 -6.02
C THR A 100 19.57 -1.25 -7.14
N GLU A 101 19.22 -0.01 -6.80
CA GLU A 101 19.01 1.05 -7.80
C GLU A 101 20.28 1.31 -8.62
N ASP A 102 21.46 1.19 -8.01
CA ASP A 102 22.74 1.37 -8.72
C ASP A 102 22.97 0.23 -9.74
N ASP A 103 22.49 -0.98 -9.45
CA ASP A 103 22.52 -2.07 -10.44
C ASP A 103 21.62 -1.71 -11.65
N ILE A 104 20.38 -1.26 -11.40
CA ILE A 104 19.47 -0.81 -12.48
C ILE A 104 20.16 0.26 -13.35
N LYS A 105 20.79 1.27 -12.73
CA LYS A 105 21.54 2.31 -13.43
C LYS A 105 22.71 1.76 -14.23
N SER A 106 23.41 0.78 -13.68
CA SER A 106 24.57 0.15 -14.36
C SER A 106 24.16 -0.59 -15.65
N TRP A 107 22.92 -1.03 -15.77
CA TRP A 107 22.35 -1.68 -16.96
C TRP A 107 21.80 -0.66 -17.98
N GLY A 108 21.88 0.64 -17.66
CA GLY A 108 21.36 1.73 -18.52
C GLY A 108 19.89 2.08 -18.25
N GLY A 109 19.30 1.53 -17.16
CA GLY A 109 18.02 1.93 -16.62
C GLY A 109 18.13 3.10 -15.65
N ASP A 110 17.07 3.35 -14.90
CA ASP A 110 17.04 4.36 -13.82
C ASP A 110 15.90 4.06 -12.83
N VAL A 111 16.00 4.61 -11.62
CA VAL A 111 14.88 4.69 -10.66
C VAL A 111 14.62 6.16 -10.36
N VAL A 112 13.48 6.64 -10.79
CA VAL A 112 13.09 8.05 -10.73
C VAL A 112 12.06 8.24 -9.62
N HIS A 113 12.40 9.12 -8.66
CA HIS A 113 11.53 9.47 -7.56
C HIS A 113 10.83 10.80 -7.83
N GLY A 114 9.49 10.81 -7.85
CA GLY A 114 8.73 12.02 -8.17
C GLY A 114 7.28 11.98 -7.75
N GLY A 115 6.59 13.10 -7.85
CA GLY A 115 5.14 13.15 -7.64
C GLY A 115 4.37 12.47 -8.77
N GLY A 116 3.17 11.94 -8.48
CA GLY A 116 2.38 11.17 -9.44
C GLY A 116 2.13 11.90 -10.77
N SER A 117 1.88 13.21 -10.76
CA SER A 117 1.70 14.02 -11.97
C SER A 117 2.97 14.12 -12.82
N ASP A 118 4.14 14.27 -12.19
CA ASP A 118 5.42 14.35 -12.89
C ASP A 118 5.78 13.00 -13.51
N LEU A 119 5.59 11.91 -12.73
CA LEU A 119 5.80 10.55 -13.23
C LEU A 119 4.84 10.21 -14.38
N SER A 120 3.55 10.60 -14.28
CA SER A 120 2.58 10.45 -15.37
C SER A 120 3.04 11.18 -16.65
N ALA A 121 3.54 12.39 -16.53
CA ALA A 121 4.10 13.13 -17.68
C ALA A 121 5.32 12.40 -18.28
N MET A 122 6.19 11.84 -17.44
CA MET A 122 7.35 11.08 -17.90
C MET A 122 6.97 9.78 -18.62
N VAL A 123 5.90 9.09 -18.18
CA VAL A 123 5.35 7.92 -18.90
C VAL A 123 4.87 8.34 -20.30
N LYS A 124 4.09 9.42 -20.39
CA LYS A 124 3.59 9.96 -21.67
C LYS A 124 4.71 10.36 -22.62
N ASP A 125 5.78 10.92 -22.09
CA ASP A 125 6.97 11.30 -22.84
C ASP A 125 7.87 10.11 -23.22
N GLY A 126 7.52 8.87 -22.82
CA GLY A 126 8.34 7.68 -23.06
C GLY A 126 9.65 7.68 -22.28
N LYS A 127 9.70 8.35 -21.14
CA LYS A 127 10.87 8.44 -20.24
C LYS A 127 10.85 7.43 -19.10
N LEU A 128 9.71 6.78 -18.87
CA LEU A 128 9.55 5.67 -17.91
C LEU A 128 8.97 4.46 -18.64
N ASP A 129 9.36 3.28 -18.19
CA ASP A 129 8.92 1.99 -18.72
C ASP A 129 8.02 1.25 -17.73
N PHE A 130 8.19 1.49 -16.44
CA PHE A 130 7.44 0.92 -15.34
C PHE A 130 7.11 2.01 -14.33
N MET A 131 5.92 1.96 -13.76
CA MET A 131 5.54 2.83 -12.64
C MET A 131 4.75 2.02 -11.62
N LEU A 132 4.99 2.32 -10.35
CA LEU A 132 4.28 1.77 -9.20
C LEU A 132 3.69 2.90 -8.38
N ASP A 133 2.45 2.71 -7.93
CA ASP A 133 1.73 3.62 -7.03
C ASP A 133 0.92 2.77 -6.03
N HIS A 134 1.15 2.96 -4.75
CA HIS A 134 0.37 2.28 -3.70
C HIS A 134 -0.95 3.02 -3.52
N THR A 135 -1.95 2.59 -4.26
CA THR A 135 -3.20 3.32 -4.44
C THR A 135 -4.41 2.39 -4.62
N SER A 136 -5.59 2.97 -4.73
CA SER A 136 -6.83 2.25 -5.00
C SER A 136 -7.18 2.23 -6.49
N VAL A 137 -8.15 1.40 -6.86
CA VAL A 137 -8.68 1.30 -8.23
C VAL A 137 -9.27 2.61 -8.76
N ASN A 138 -9.59 3.56 -7.88
CA ASN A 138 -10.13 4.87 -8.26
C ASN A 138 -9.05 5.96 -8.42
N SER A 139 -7.77 5.58 -8.46
CA SER A 139 -6.67 6.52 -8.67
C SER A 139 -6.83 7.30 -9.96
N SER A 140 -6.87 8.63 -9.85
CA SER A 140 -6.93 9.51 -11.03
C SER A 140 -5.66 9.41 -11.89
N THR A 141 -4.50 9.26 -11.27
CA THR A 141 -3.21 9.07 -11.95
C THR A 141 -3.21 7.81 -12.80
N MET A 142 -3.59 6.66 -12.23
CA MET A 142 -3.64 5.39 -12.96
C MET A 142 -4.71 5.39 -14.05
N THR A 143 -5.86 6.02 -13.80
CA THR A 143 -6.92 6.18 -14.79
C THR A 143 -6.45 7.05 -15.97
N GLU A 144 -5.78 8.16 -15.70
CA GLU A 144 -5.25 9.04 -16.75
C GLU A 144 -4.21 8.32 -17.61
N ILE A 145 -3.29 7.59 -17.00
CA ILE A 145 -2.27 6.79 -17.71
C ILE A 145 -2.94 5.72 -18.57
N ALA A 146 -3.90 4.96 -18.03
CA ALA A 146 -4.63 3.94 -18.79
C ALA A 146 -5.39 4.51 -20.00
N MET A 147 -5.85 5.76 -19.91
CA MET A 147 -6.56 6.43 -21.00
C MET A 147 -5.64 7.01 -22.08
N THR A 148 -4.41 7.38 -21.71
CA THR A 148 -3.51 8.17 -22.57
C THR A 148 -2.26 7.42 -23.04
N CYS A 149 -1.89 6.32 -22.37
CA CYS A 149 -0.69 5.53 -22.67
C CYS A 149 -1.07 4.09 -23.02
N ASP A 150 -0.21 3.44 -23.79
CA ASP A 150 -0.34 2.00 -24.06
C ASP A 150 0.47 1.23 -23.02
N VAL A 151 -0.22 0.84 -21.96
CA VAL A 151 0.34 0.16 -20.79
C VAL A 151 -0.36 -1.16 -20.53
N HIS A 152 0.34 -2.03 -19.82
CA HIS A 152 -0.20 -3.27 -19.28
C HIS A 152 -0.09 -3.22 -17.75
N PHE A 153 -1.23 -3.32 -17.06
CA PHE A 153 -1.27 -3.44 -15.60
C PHE A 153 -0.87 -4.85 -15.22
N ASN A 154 0.17 -4.96 -14.38
CA ASN A 154 0.78 -6.23 -14.07
C ASN A 154 0.27 -6.77 -12.73
N GLN A 155 0.11 -8.08 -12.67
CA GLN A 155 0.14 -8.84 -11.44
C GLN A 155 1.60 -9.15 -11.10
N TRP A 156 1.96 -9.13 -9.82
CA TRP A 156 3.23 -9.66 -9.35
C TRP A 156 3.33 -11.17 -9.63
N GLU A 157 4.53 -11.67 -9.86
CA GLU A 157 4.76 -13.12 -9.88
C GLU A 157 4.38 -13.74 -8.53
N GLU A 158 3.94 -14.98 -8.52
CA GLU A 158 3.35 -15.61 -7.33
C GLU A 158 4.35 -15.69 -6.15
N ASP A 159 5.61 -15.99 -6.43
CA ASP A 159 6.68 -16.02 -5.43
C ASP A 159 7.02 -14.61 -4.88
N THR A 160 6.90 -13.58 -5.71
CA THR A 160 7.00 -12.19 -5.27
C THR A 160 5.83 -11.83 -4.34
N LEU A 161 4.61 -12.18 -4.70
CA LEU A 161 3.42 -11.99 -3.86
C LEU A 161 3.55 -12.71 -2.52
N ASP A 162 3.99 -13.98 -2.54
CA ASP A 162 4.21 -14.75 -1.33
C ASP A 162 5.24 -14.10 -0.41
N TYR A 163 6.33 -13.57 -0.96
CA TYR A 163 7.33 -12.86 -0.19
C TYR A 163 6.77 -11.60 0.48
N PHE A 164 6.02 -10.78 -0.26
CA PHE A 164 5.38 -9.59 0.29
C PHE A 164 4.39 -9.94 1.41
N VAL A 165 3.61 -11.00 1.24
CA VAL A 165 2.59 -11.40 2.23
C VAL A 165 3.23 -12.02 3.46
N ASN A 166 4.08 -13.03 3.28
CA ASN A 166 4.59 -13.84 4.39
C ASN A 166 5.72 -13.15 5.16
N GLU A 167 6.59 -12.41 4.46
CA GLU A 167 7.78 -11.81 5.06
C GLU A 167 7.61 -10.31 5.37
N LYS A 168 6.73 -9.63 4.64
CA LYS A 168 6.54 -8.17 4.78
C LYS A 168 5.20 -7.76 5.36
N GLY A 169 4.28 -8.71 5.60
CA GLY A 169 2.99 -8.45 6.24
C GLY A 169 1.99 -7.70 5.36
N PHE A 170 2.16 -7.77 4.04
CA PHE A 170 1.16 -7.29 3.09
C PHE A 170 -0.02 -8.27 3.00
N GLN A 171 -1.05 -7.87 2.31
CA GLN A 171 -2.21 -8.68 1.97
C GLN A 171 -2.29 -8.85 0.45
N ARG A 172 -2.92 -9.93 0.01
CA ARG A 172 -3.33 -10.09 -1.39
C ARG A 172 -4.58 -9.26 -1.61
N ILE A 173 -4.46 -8.21 -2.42
CA ILE A 173 -5.58 -7.33 -2.79
C ILE A 173 -5.99 -7.62 -4.21
N ILE A 174 -7.28 -7.93 -4.38
CA ILE A 174 -7.89 -8.17 -5.67
C ILE A 174 -8.23 -6.83 -6.32
N ILE A 175 -7.74 -6.62 -7.52
CA ILE A 175 -8.10 -5.52 -8.40
C ILE A 175 -9.06 -6.09 -9.45
N PRO A 176 -10.36 -5.72 -9.43
CA PRO A 176 -11.35 -6.30 -10.32
C PRO A 176 -11.00 -6.08 -11.80
N ALA A 177 -11.37 -7.02 -12.65
CA ALA A 177 -11.28 -6.86 -14.09
C ALA A 177 -11.99 -5.58 -14.56
N ASN A 178 -11.46 -4.93 -15.58
CA ASN A 178 -11.96 -3.67 -16.13
C ASN A 178 -11.90 -2.46 -15.18
N SER A 179 -11.07 -2.49 -14.15
CA SER A 179 -10.80 -1.31 -13.31
C SER A 179 -10.15 -0.17 -14.12
N TRP A 180 -9.37 -0.51 -15.14
CA TRP A 180 -8.78 0.46 -16.07
C TRP A 180 -8.91 0.00 -17.53
N LYS A 181 -8.82 0.94 -18.44
CA LYS A 181 -8.82 0.63 -19.87
C LYS A 181 -7.65 -0.31 -20.21
N GLY A 182 -7.97 -1.43 -20.84
CA GLY A 182 -6.99 -2.44 -21.28
C GLY A 182 -6.64 -3.50 -20.23
N GLN A 183 -7.15 -3.41 -19.01
CA GLN A 183 -7.05 -4.45 -17.99
C GLN A 183 -8.31 -5.33 -18.05
N ALA A 184 -8.28 -6.38 -18.86
CA ALA A 184 -9.44 -7.26 -19.10
C ALA A 184 -9.61 -8.32 -18.00
N GLU A 185 -8.54 -8.69 -17.33
CA GLU A 185 -8.52 -9.75 -16.33
C GLU A 185 -8.41 -9.16 -14.92
N GLU A 186 -8.89 -9.91 -13.93
CA GLU A 186 -8.61 -9.64 -12.52
C GLU A 186 -7.11 -9.80 -12.27
N ILE A 187 -6.54 -8.91 -11.47
CA ILE A 187 -5.15 -9.00 -11.03
C ILE A 187 -5.07 -8.96 -9.50
N ILE A 188 -4.11 -9.70 -8.96
CA ILE A 188 -3.85 -9.74 -7.51
C ILE A 188 -2.49 -9.09 -7.26
N ASN A 189 -2.48 -8.06 -6.40
CA ASN A 189 -1.25 -7.39 -6.00
C ASN A 189 -1.11 -7.33 -4.48
N ALA A 190 0.11 -7.10 -4.02
CA ALA A 190 0.39 -6.87 -2.61
C ALA A 190 -0.17 -5.51 -2.18
N GLY A 191 -0.86 -5.46 -1.06
CA GLY A 191 -1.39 -4.23 -0.51
C GLY A 191 -1.35 -4.20 1.00
N THR A 192 -1.51 -3.02 1.56
CA THR A 192 -1.61 -2.84 3.00
C THR A 192 -2.70 -1.83 3.29
N PRO A 193 -3.82 -2.24 3.92
CA PRO A 193 -4.96 -1.37 4.15
C PRO A 193 -4.59 -0.21 5.07
N ASP A 194 -5.30 0.87 4.90
CA ASP A 194 -5.23 1.98 5.84
C ASP A 194 -5.88 1.62 7.16
N CYS A 195 -5.24 2.04 8.23
CA CYS A 195 -5.67 1.80 9.60
C CYS A 195 -5.62 3.08 10.43
N LEU A 196 -6.46 3.16 11.44
CA LEU A 196 -6.34 4.14 12.50
C LEU A 196 -5.65 3.53 13.70
N PHE A 197 -4.56 4.16 14.11
CA PHE A 197 -3.85 3.86 15.33
C PHE A 197 -4.01 5.00 16.32
N VAL A 198 -4.00 4.66 17.60
CA VAL A 198 -4.14 5.59 18.71
C VAL A 198 -2.99 5.39 19.69
N ARG A 199 -2.64 6.44 20.42
CA ARG A 199 -1.65 6.36 21.51
C ARG A 199 -2.20 5.50 22.65
N ASP A 200 -1.40 4.59 23.19
CA ASP A 200 -1.80 3.64 24.25
C ASP A 200 -2.32 4.33 25.52
N GLU A 201 -1.86 5.53 25.79
CA GLU A 201 -2.25 6.32 26.97
C GLU A 201 -3.59 7.07 26.78
N LEU A 202 -4.21 6.98 25.59
CA LEU A 202 -5.49 7.63 25.36
C LEU A 202 -6.56 6.95 26.23
N ASP A 203 -7.48 7.76 26.75
CA ASP A 203 -8.53 7.27 27.62
C ASP A 203 -9.39 6.20 26.92
N GLU A 204 -9.66 5.09 27.63
CA GLU A 204 -10.39 3.95 27.08
C GLU A 204 -11.79 4.36 26.58
N ASP A 205 -12.50 5.21 27.33
CA ASP A 205 -13.84 5.64 26.93
C ASP A 205 -13.78 6.55 25.69
N VAL A 206 -12.73 7.36 25.54
CA VAL A 206 -12.52 8.18 24.32
C VAL A 206 -12.37 7.27 23.10
N VAL A 207 -11.48 6.29 23.17
CA VAL A 207 -11.27 5.35 22.04
C VAL A 207 -12.51 4.49 21.77
N TYR A 208 -13.20 4.06 22.82
CA TYR A 208 -14.48 3.36 22.69
C TYR A 208 -15.49 4.16 21.88
N TRP A 209 -15.71 5.44 22.25
CA TRP A 209 -16.68 6.28 21.56
C TRP A 209 -16.26 6.65 20.15
N MET A 210 -14.97 6.81 19.89
CA MET A 210 -14.43 7.01 18.53
C MET A 210 -14.71 5.79 17.65
N THR A 211 -14.36 4.59 18.14
CA THR A 211 -14.58 3.32 17.42
C THR A 211 -16.07 3.11 17.13
N LYS A 212 -16.91 3.27 18.15
CA LYS A 212 -18.38 3.17 18.04
C LYS A 212 -18.92 4.15 17.01
N SER A 213 -18.52 5.39 17.10
CA SER A 213 -19.01 6.45 16.18
C SER A 213 -18.67 6.13 14.73
N MET A 214 -17.47 5.64 14.45
CA MET A 214 -17.08 5.27 13.10
C MET A 214 -17.85 4.05 12.59
N CYS A 215 -17.95 3.00 13.41
CA CYS A 215 -18.62 1.77 13.01
C CYS A 215 -20.14 1.97 12.80
N GLU A 216 -20.81 2.69 13.69
CA GLU A 216 -22.26 2.94 13.60
C GLU A 216 -22.64 3.95 12.51
N ASN A 217 -21.70 4.76 12.01
CA ASN A 217 -21.94 5.73 10.94
C ASN A 217 -21.21 5.37 9.64
N ARG A 218 -20.90 4.10 9.43
CA ARG A 218 -20.16 3.62 8.24
C ARG A 218 -20.75 4.15 6.94
N ASP A 219 -22.06 4.05 6.74
CA ASP A 219 -22.70 4.46 5.49
C ASP A 219 -22.61 5.97 5.24
N TYR A 220 -22.71 6.76 6.31
CA TYR A 220 -22.47 8.21 6.22
C TYR A 220 -21.02 8.50 5.81
N LEU A 221 -20.04 7.84 6.44
CA LEU A 221 -18.63 8.03 6.11
C LEU A 221 -18.33 7.66 4.66
N VAL A 222 -18.87 6.54 4.17
CA VAL A 222 -18.73 6.14 2.75
C VAL A 222 -19.38 7.16 1.80
N SER A 223 -20.51 7.75 2.19
CA SER A 223 -21.16 8.78 1.38
C SER A 223 -20.33 10.06 1.22
N VAL A 224 -19.44 10.33 2.20
CA VAL A 224 -18.51 11.48 2.19
C VAL A 224 -17.19 11.13 1.51
N LEU A 225 -16.70 9.91 1.73
CA LEU A 225 -15.42 9.43 1.22
C LEU A 225 -15.56 8.01 0.67
N ALA A 226 -15.82 7.89 -0.63
CA ALA A 226 -16.07 6.61 -1.30
C ALA A 226 -14.90 5.62 -1.20
N SER A 227 -13.66 6.08 -1.01
CA SER A 227 -12.48 5.20 -0.89
C SER A 227 -12.50 4.29 0.34
N ILE A 228 -13.31 4.61 1.35
CA ILE A 228 -13.49 3.76 2.53
C ILE A 228 -14.67 2.78 2.42
N GLU A 229 -15.22 2.58 1.23
CA GLU A 229 -16.25 1.57 0.96
C GLU A 229 -15.87 0.17 1.48
N PRO A 230 -14.59 -0.27 1.42
CA PRO A 230 -14.16 -1.55 1.96
C PRO A 230 -14.25 -1.67 3.48
N PHE A 231 -14.39 -0.56 4.21
CA PHE A 231 -14.52 -0.57 5.67
C PHE A 231 -15.74 -1.37 6.11
N ASP A 232 -15.50 -2.47 6.82
CA ASP A 232 -16.53 -3.33 7.40
C ASP A 232 -16.39 -3.38 8.92
N PRO A 233 -17.33 -2.77 9.67
CA PRO A 233 -17.33 -2.78 11.13
C PRO A 233 -17.24 -4.18 11.77
N ALA A 234 -17.78 -5.20 11.10
CA ALA A 234 -17.80 -6.56 11.64
C ALA A 234 -16.41 -7.23 11.64
N THR A 235 -15.50 -6.76 10.78
CA THR A 235 -14.20 -7.42 10.54
C THR A 235 -13.00 -6.47 10.65
N CYS A 236 -13.21 -5.17 10.83
CA CYS A 236 -12.13 -4.16 10.85
C CYS A 236 -11.16 -4.25 12.04
N TRP A 237 -11.42 -5.14 12.96
CA TRP A 237 -10.60 -5.47 14.13
C TRP A 237 -9.68 -6.68 13.91
N GLU A 238 -9.89 -7.44 12.85
CA GLU A 238 -9.14 -8.66 12.57
C GLU A 238 -7.64 -8.37 12.42
N PRO A 239 -6.76 -9.25 12.94
CA PRO A 239 -5.32 -9.00 13.00
C PRO A 239 -4.71 -8.61 11.65
N GLU A 240 -5.12 -9.27 10.58
CA GLU A 240 -4.63 -8.96 9.23
C GLU A 240 -5.01 -7.55 8.77
N LYS A 241 -6.14 -7.02 9.24
CA LYS A 241 -6.61 -5.67 8.88
C LYS A 241 -5.95 -4.56 9.68
N VAL A 242 -5.44 -4.88 10.87
CA VAL A 242 -4.76 -3.92 11.76
C VAL A 242 -3.23 -4.08 11.75
N GLY A 243 -2.68 -4.74 10.73
CA GLY A 243 -1.24 -4.98 10.63
C GLY A 243 -0.68 -5.93 11.69
N GLY A 244 -1.52 -6.75 12.31
CA GLY A 244 -1.12 -7.68 13.37
C GLY A 244 -0.80 -7.02 14.72
N LEU A 245 -1.06 -5.72 14.87
CA LEU A 245 -0.87 -5.01 16.13
C LEU A 245 -2.07 -5.20 17.07
N ALA A 246 -1.82 -5.10 18.37
CA ALA A 246 -2.88 -5.20 19.37
C ALA A 246 -3.90 -4.06 19.22
N LEU A 247 -5.16 -4.37 19.51
CA LEU A 247 -6.20 -3.35 19.65
C LEU A 247 -6.01 -2.54 20.94
N HIS A 248 -6.37 -1.27 20.87
CA HIS A 248 -6.54 -0.47 22.09
C HIS A 248 -7.70 -1.01 22.93
N PRO A 249 -7.61 -1.05 24.27
CA PRO A 249 -8.68 -1.60 25.13
C PRO A 249 -10.07 -1.01 24.85
N GLY A 250 -10.17 0.29 24.57
CA GLY A 250 -11.45 0.92 24.23
C GLY A 250 -12.04 0.43 22.92
N ALA A 251 -11.22 0.16 21.91
CA ALA A 251 -11.69 -0.41 20.65
C ALA A 251 -12.13 -1.87 20.83
N GLU A 252 -11.32 -2.66 21.54
CA GLU A 252 -11.64 -4.07 21.84
C GLU A 252 -12.96 -4.19 22.62
N LYS A 253 -13.17 -3.31 23.62
CA LYS A 253 -14.42 -3.26 24.38
C LYS A 253 -15.63 -3.03 23.48
N TYR A 254 -15.54 -2.07 22.56
CA TYR A 254 -16.64 -1.82 21.62
C TYR A 254 -16.93 -3.03 20.73
N PHE A 255 -15.91 -3.65 20.14
CA PHE A 255 -16.11 -4.79 19.23
C PHE A 255 -16.72 -6.00 19.95
N LYS A 256 -16.36 -6.23 21.23
CA LYS A 256 -16.99 -7.27 22.08
C LYS A 256 -18.45 -6.93 22.38
N GLU A 257 -18.75 -5.70 22.78
CA GLU A 257 -20.12 -5.28 23.08
C GLU A 257 -21.03 -5.27 21.84
N ALA A 258 -20.50 -4.92 20.69
CA ALA A 258 -21.21 -4.98 19.41
C ALA A 258 -21.41 -6.41 18.88
N GLY A 259 -20.77 -7.42 19.51
CA GLY A 259 -20.87 -8.83 19.12
C GLY A 259 -20.03 -9.19 17.88
N TYR A 260 -19.13 -8.32 17.46
CA TYR A 260 -18.21 -8.56 16.32
C TYR A 260 -17.02 -9.43 16.75
N MET A 261 -16.58 -9.27 17.99
CA MET A 261 -15.46 -10.01 18.58
C MET A 261 -15.99 -10.93 19.70
N LYS A 262 -15.45 -12.17 19.78
CA LYS A 262 -15.83 -13.16 20.83
C LYS A 262 -15.03 -12.96 22.11
#